data_eed5f05036e9b0dff60bb2da7171b0ac
#
_entry.id   eed5f05036e9b0dff60bb2da7171b0ac
#
_cell.length_a   1.000
_cell.length_b   1.000
_cell.length_c   1.000
_cell.angle_alpha   90.00
_cell.angle_beta   90.00
_cell.angle_gamma   90.00
#
_symmetry.space_group_name_H-M   'P 1'
#
loop_
_entity.id
_entity.type
_entity.pdbx_description
1 polymer ?
#
loop_
_entity_poly.entity_id
_entity_poly.type
_entity_poly.pdbx_seq_one_letter_code
_entity_poly.pdbx_strand_id
1 'polypeptide(L)'
;MLNWVHREIRMISGSSRIDEMKKNKTKGLFASIVLGVVVTACASASSSGTVTVVDRPDIQSVNTNYIGYRAPLRPLNFIKLPVGSIQPEGWVKKYLELQRDGLTGHLGEISAWLEKDNNAWLTTGGDHGWEEVPYWLKGYGNLAYILNDPKMIEETKYWIEGVFASRQPDGYFGPVNERNGKRELWAQMIMLWCLQSYYEYSQDQRVIDLMTNYFKWQMTVPDDQLLEDYWEKSRGGDNIISIYWLYNHTGDAFLLELAEKIHRNTADWTKSTSLPNWHNVNIAQCFREPATYYMQTGDSAMLKASYNVHHLIRRTFGQVPGGMFGADENARLGYIDPRQGVETCGLVEQMASDEIMLCMTGDPMWAEHCEEVAFNSYPAAVMPDFKALRYITCPNHAISDSKNHHPGIDNRGPFLSMNPFSSRCCQHNHAQGWPYFTEHLVLATPDNGVATAIYAACKAT
;
A
#
# COMPACT_ATOMS: atom_id res chain seq x y z
N MET A 1 -31.50 0.99 16.28
CA MET A 1 -30.76 -0.03 17.05
C MET A 1 -30.01 -0.87 16.03
N LEU A 2 -28.80 -0.49 15.69
CA LEU A 2 -27.92 -1.29 14.84
C LEU A 2 -27.13 -2.24 15.75
N ASN A 3 -27.36 -3.53 15.59
CA ASN A 3 -26.55 -4.55 16.22
C ASN A 3 -25.16 -4.53 15.52
N TRP A 4 -24.15 -4.12 16.25
CA TRP A 4 -22.76 -4.27 15.86
C TRP A 4 -22.42 -5.77 15.90
N VAL A 5 -22.24 -6.35 14.72
CA VAL A 5 -21.64 -7.68 14.61
C VAL A 5 -20.13 -7.46 14.73
N HIS A 6 -19.55 -7.86 15.86
CA HIS A 6 -18.11 -7.90 16.01
C HIS A 6 -17.54 -8.92 15.01
N ARG A 7 -16.71 -8.46 14.08
CA ARG A 7 -15.89 -9.35 13.26
C ARG A 7 -14.74 -9.87 14.11
N GLU A 8 -14.68 -11.17 14.24
CA GLU A 8 -13.56 -11.86 14.85
C GLU A 8 -12.45 -12.02 13.81
N ILE A 9 -11.24 -11.61 14.14
CA ILE A 9 -10.05 -11.92 13.36
C ILE A 9 -9.77 -13.41 13.55
N ARG A 10 -9.91 -14.19 12.49
CA ARG A 10 -9.66 -15.65 12.56
C ARG A 10 -8.24 -15.95 12.10
N MET A 11 -7.49 -16.60 12.98
CA MET A 11 -6.24 -17.24 12.63
C MET A 11 -6.51 -18.65 12.15
N ILE A 12 -6.05 -19.00 10.96
CA ILE A 12 -6.31 -20.31 10.34
C ILE A 12 -5.03 -21.14 10.34
N SER A 13 -5.11 -22.32 10.90
CA SER A 13 -4.07 -23.35 10.78
C SER A 13 -4.43 -24.34 9.68
N GLY A 14 -3.50 -24.58 8.75
CA GLY A 14 -3.65 -25.62 7.76
C GLY A 14 -3.47 -27.01 8.38
N SER A 15 -4.53 -27.80 8.44
CA SER A 15 -4.45 -29.22 8.79
C SER A 15 -4.35 -30.03 7.49
N SER A 16 -3.24 -30.73 7.29
CA SER A 16 -3.14 -31.78 6.29
C SER A 16 -3.82 -33.04 6.79
N ARG A 17 -4.86 -33.49 6.10
CA ARG A 17 -5.46 -34.80 6.29
C ARG A 17 -4.49 -35.89 5.81
N ILE A 18 -4.08 -36.77 6.69
CA ILE A 18 -3.49 -38.06 6.34
C ILE A 18 -4.60 -39.10 6.46
N ASP A 19 -4.99 -39.70 5.34
CA ASP A 19 -5.93 -40.78 5.30
C ASP A 19 -5.30 -42.07 5.88
N GLU A 20 -6.05 -42.71 6.78
CA GLU A 20 -5.77 -44.05 7.30
C GLU A 20 -5.86 -45.10 6.19
N MET A 21 -4.78 -45.81 5.94
CA MET A 21 -4.83 -47.08 5.22
C MET A 21 -4.63 -48.26 6.16
N LYS A 22 -5.63 -49.12 6.13
CA LYS A 22 -5.81 -50.31 6.94
C LYS A 22 -4.69 -51.36 6.78
N LYS A 23 -4.36 -51.95 7.92
CA LYS A 23 -3.54 -53.16 8.07
C LYS A 23 -4.06 -54.36 7.25
N ASN A 24 -3.14 -55.04 6.56
CA ASN A 24 -3.27 -56.47 6.33
C ASN A 24 -1.95 -57.18 6.65
N LYS A 25 -2.08 -58.23 7.47
CA LYS A 25 -1.00 -59.12 7.92
C LYS A 25 -0.75 -60.20 6.87
N THR A 26 0.50 -60.48 6.54
CA THR A 26 0.92 -61.84 6.21
C THR A 26 2.36 -62.07 6.68
N LYS A 27 2.54 -63.26 7.31
CA LYS A 27 3.76 -63.76 7.88
C LYS A 27 4.64 -64.37 6.77
N GLY A 28 5.93 -64.18 6.87
CA GLY A 28 6.95 -64.88 6.09
C GLY A 28 8.30 -64.77 6.77
N LEU A 29 8.76 -65.86 7.31
CA LEU A 29 10.02 -66.10 8.00
C LEU A 29 11.13 -66.34 6.95
N PHE A 30 12.30 -65.67 7.02
CA PHE A 30 13.61 -66.23 6.72
C PHE A 30 14.75 -65.37 7.25
N ALA A 31 15.85 -66.03 7.58
CA ALA A 31 16.90 -65.64 8.49
C ALA A 31 18.02 -64.76 7.89
N SER A 32 18.60 -63.98 8.75
CA SER A 32 20.02 -63.59 8.97
C SER A 32 20.91 -63.28 7.76
N ILE A 33 21.45 -62.08 7.73
CA ILE A 33 22.92 -61.79 7.72
C ILE A 33 23.12 -60.35 8.24
N VAL A 34 23.98 -60.21 9.25
CA VAL A 34 24.40 -58.98 9.89
C VAL A 34 25.45 -58.30 8.99
N LEU A 35 25.20 -57.08 8.55
CA LEU A 35 26.22 -56.15 8.16
C LEU A 35 25.85 -54.76 8.68
N GLY A 36 26.59 -54.33 9.71
CA GLY A 36 26.36 -53.03 10.34
C GLY A 36 26.77 -51.88 9.43
N VAL A 37 25.77 -51.13 9.00
CA VAL A 37 25.93 -49.75 8.49
C VAL A 37 25.21 -48.88 9.50
N VAL A 38 25.95 -48.14 10.30
CA VAL A 38 25.39 -47.06 11.13
C VAL A 38 24.97 -45.94 10.17
N VAL A 39 23.73 -45.95 9.76
CA VAL A 39 23.09 -44.77 9.13
C VAL A 39 22.60 -43.92 10.28
N THR A 40 23.34 -42.85 10.58
CA THR A 40 22.84 -41.77 11.43
C THR A 40 21.68 -41.10 10.69
N ALA A 41 20.48 -41.59 10.91
CA ALA A 41 19.29 -40.87 10.48
C ALA A 41 19.19 -39.60 11.32
N CYS A 42 19.53 -38.47 10.75
CA CYS A 42 19.05 -37.19 11.23
C CYS A 42 17.53 -37.20 11.07
N ALA A 43 16.83 -37.66 12.09
CA ALA A 43 15.40 -37.43 12.23
C ALA A 43 15.23 -35.91 12.42
N SER A 44 14.87 -35.23 11.35
CA SER A 44 14.27 -33.91 11.46
C SER A 44 13.00 -34.11 12.27
N ALA A 45 13.04 -33.78 13.54
CA ALA A 45 11.87 -33.68 14.37
C ALA A 45 11.02 -32.55 13.80
N SER A 46 10.07 -32.86 12.94
CA SER A 46 8.95 -31.95 12.67
C SER A 46 8.21 -31.82 14.01
N SER A 47 8.46 -30.74 14.73
CA SER A 47 7.60 -30.36 15.82
C SER A 47 6.22 -30.09 15.20
N SER A 48 5.28 -30.99 15.40
CA SER A 48 3.88 -30.71 15.16
C SER A 48 3.44 -29.68 16.19
N GLY A 49 3.75 -28.41 15.94
CA GLY A 49 3.26 -27.32 16.77
C GLY A 49 1.73 -27.35 16.73
N THR A 50 1.10 -27.36 17.88
CA THR A 50 -0.36 -27.23 17.95
C THR A 50 -0.69 -25.79 17.52
N VAL A 51 -1.47 -25.65 16.47
CA VAL A 51 -1.97 -24.33 16.05
C VAL A 51 -3.20 -24.02 16.89
N THR A 52 -3.21 -22.85 17.51
CA THR A 52 -4.33 -22.37 18.33
C THR A 52 -4.88 -21.08 17.75
N VAL A 53 -6.21 -20.90 17.84
CA VAL A 53 -6.85 -19.62 17.53
C VAL A 53 -6.74 -18.73 18.77
N VAL A 54 -6.31 -17.50 18.56
CA VAL A 54 -6.19 -16.48 19.61
C VAL A 54 -6.94 -15.21 19.20
N ASP A 55 -7.41 -14.44 20.18
CA ASP A 55 -8.13 -13.20 19.92
C ASP A 55 -7.20 -12.09 19.42
N ARG A 56 -5.92 -12.11 19.81
CA ARG A 56 -4.91 -11.13 19.43
C ARG A 56 -3.53 -11.80 19.38
N PRO A 57 -2.64 -11.37 18.46
CA PRO A 57 -1.27 -11.85 18.45
C PRO A 57 -0.49 -11.35 19.68
N ASP A 58 0.51 -12.11 20.11
CA ASP A 58 1.49 -11.62 21.06
C ASP A 58 2.49 -10.68 20.39
N ILE A 59 2.25 -9.39 20.50
CA ILE A 59 3.09 -8.35 19.90
C ILE A 59 4.45 -8.18 20.60
N GLN A 60 4.72 -8.84 21.72
CA GLN A 60 6.04 -8.83 22.35
C GLN A 60 6.97 -9.90 21.75
N SER A 61 6.42 -10.84 21.02
CA SER A 61 7.18 -11.82 20.23
C SER A 61 7.80 -11.20 19.00
N VAL A 62 8.77 -11.89 18.41
CA VAL A 62 9.45 -11.48 17.17
C VAL A 62 9.23 -12.58 16.12
N ASN A 63 8.67 -12.21 14.98
CA ASN A 63 8.51 -13.14 13.87
C ASN A 63 9.87 -13.58 13.35
N THR A 64 10.05 -14.88 13.17
CA THR A 64 11.34 -15.47 12.77
C THR A 64 11.53 -15.53 11.25
N ASN A 65 10.47 -15.33 10.48
CA ASN A 65 10.46 -15.46 9.02
C ASN A 65 10.33 -14.11 8.29
N TYR A 66 9.64 -13.15 8.90
CA TYR A 66 9.33 -11.88 8.28
C TYR A 66 9.80 -10.71 9.15
N ILE A 67 10.29 -9.67 8.49
CA ILE A 67 10.77 -8.46 9.17
C ILE A 67 9.55 -7.64 9.62
N GLY A 68 9.38 -7.55 10.94
CA GLY A 68 8.49 -6.59 11.56
C GLY A 68 9.24 -5.31 11.96
N TYR A 69 8.63 -4.50 12.80
CA TYR A 69 9.29 -3.30 13.30
C TYR A 69 10.38 -3.66 14.33
N ARG A 70 11.57 -3.14 14.08
CA ARG A 70 12.75 -3.26 14.95
C ARG A 70 12.68 -2.22 16.08
N ALA A 71 13.03 -2.62 17.31
CA ALA A 71 13.18 -1.67 18.41
C ALA A 71 14.16 -0.52 18.06
N PRO A 72 13.92 0.72 18.48
CA PRO A 72 12.90 1.15 19.43
C PRO A 72 11.50 1.39 18.84
N LEU A 73 11.29 1.15 17.53
CA LEU A 73 9.94 1.23 16.98
C LEU A 73 9.03 0.23 17.70
N ARG A 74 7.78 0.61 17.89
CA ARG A 74 6.77 -0.28 18.46
C ARG A 74 6.52 -1.46 17.51
N PRO A 75 6.25 -2.65 18.04
CA PRO A 75 5.91 -3.78 17.19
C PRO A 75 4.61 -3.53 16.42
N LEU A 76 4.57 -3.99 15.19
CA LEU A 76 3.33 -4.08 14.40
C LEU A 76 2.43 -5.16 14.98
N ASN A 77 1.11 -5.00 14.86
CA ASN A 77 0.16 -6.07 15.15
C ASN A 77 0.14 -7.13 14.05
N PHE A 78 0.25 -6.67 12.79
CA PHE A 78 0.33 -7.55 11.63
C PHE A 78 1.49 -7.13 10.73
N ILE A 79 2.10 -8.10 10.07
CA ILE A 79 3.24 -7.94 9.17
C ILE A 79 2.79 -8.33 7.77
N LYS A 80 2.86 -7.40 6.84
CA LYS A 80 2.61 -7.68 5.42
C LYS A 80 3.62 -8.71 4.91
N LEU A 81 3.14 -9.72 4.19
CA LEU A 81 4.01 -10.67 3.52
C LEU A 81 4.73 -9.99 2.32
N PRO A 82 5.92 -10.47 1.92
CA PRO A 82 6.57 -9.97 0.70
C PRO A 82 5.65 -10.08 -0.52
N VAL A 83 5.73 -9.09 -1.41
CA VAL A 83 4.93 -9.07 -2.63
C VAL A 83 5.09 -10.37 -3.44
N GLY A 84 3.96 -10.93 -3.92
CA GLY A 84 3.94 -12.21 -4.64
C GLY A 84 3.80 -13.45 -3.74
N SER A 85 3.90 -13.32 -2.41
CA SER A 85 3.63 -14.42 -1.47
C SER A 85 2.17 -14.86 -1.46
N ILE A 86 1.26 -13.97 -1.82
CA ILE A 86 -0.18 -14.24 -1.89
C ILE A 86 -0.56 -14.46 -3.35
N GLN A 87 -1.04 -15.66 -3.65
CA GLN A 87 -1.56 -16.04 -4.95
C GLN A 87 -3.09 -15.92 -4.93
N PRO A 88 -3.65 -14.91 -5.61
CA PRO A 88 -5.09 -14.69 -5.62
C PRO A 88 -5.84 -15.78 -6.36
N GLU A 89 -7.06 -16.06 -5.91
CA GLU A 89 -8.02 -16.97 -6.56
C GLU A 89 -9.38 -16.27 -6.73
N GLY A 90 -10.29 -16.91 -7.45
CA GLY A 90 -11.66 -16.43 -7.59
C GLY A 90 -11.78 -15.03 -8.20
N TRP A 91 -12.63 -14.19 -7.59
CA TRP A 91 -12.98 -12.87 -8.13
C TRP A 91 -11.81 -11.87 -8.09
N VAL A 92 -10.98 -11.90 -7.04
CA VAL A 92 -9.84 -10.96 -6.94
C VAL A 92 -8.79 -11.25 -8.01
N LYS A 93 -8.51 -12.52 -8.29
CA LYS A 93 -7.67 -12.91 -9.42
C LYS A 93 -8.21 -12.36 -10.74
N LYS A 94 -9.53 -12.49 -10.94
CA LYS A 94 -10.19 -11.97 -12.14
C LYS A 94 -10.02 -10.46 -12.29
N TYR A 95 -10.10 -9.70 -11.20
CA TYR A 95 -9.91 -8.25 -11.22
C TYR A 95 -8.46 -7.87 -11.53
N LEU A 96 -7.49 -8.58 -10.98
CA LEU A 96 -6.07 -8.37 -11.32
C LEU A 96 -5.78 -8.71 -12.81
N GLU A 97 -6.37 -9.78 -13.32
CA GLU A 97 -6.27 -10.10 -14.77
C GLU A 97 -6.92 -9.01 -15.63
N LEU A 98 -8.07 -8.49 -15.25
CA LEU A 98 -8.72 -7.35 -15.92
C LEU A 98 -7.87 -6.07 -15.86
N GLN A 99 -7.17 -5.80 -14.77
CA GLN A 99 -6.23 -4.69 -14.69
C GLN A 99 -5.04 -4.89 -15.64
N ARG A 100 -4.47 -6.10 -15.69
CA ARG A 100 -3.39 -6.44 -16.63
C ARG A 100 -3.84 -6.26 -18.09
N ASP A 101 -5.01 -6.76 -18.42
CA ASP A 101 -5.55 -6.76 -19.79
C ASP A 101 -6.27 -5.42 -20.13
N GLY A 102 -6.43 -4.54 -19.17
CA GLY A 102 -7.09 -3.25 -19.27
C GLY A 102 -6.14 -2.06 -19.19
N LEU A 103 -6.63 -0.96 -18.62
CA LEU A 103 -5.93 0.32 -18.59
C LEU A 103 -4.56 0.22 -17.90
N THR A 104 -4.46 -0.44 -16.76
CA THR A 104 -3.19 -0.54 -16.02
C THR A 104 -2.09 -1.18 -16.85
N GLY A 105 -2.37 -2.34 -17.48
CA GLY A 105 -1.37 -3.07 -18.26
C GLY A 105 -1.00 -2.41 -19.59
N HIS A 106 -1.91 -1.61 -20.15
CA HIS A 106 -1.74 -0.93 -21.45
C HIS A 106 -1.53 0.58 -21.34
N LEU A 107 -1.40 1.11 -20.14
CA LEU A 107 -1.28 2.57 -19.96
C LEU A 107 -0.02 3.14 -20.62
N GLY A 108 1.09 2.41 -20.63
CA GLY A 108 2.32 2.79 -21.32
C GLY A 108 2.19 2.94 -22.85
N GLU A 109 1.12 2.39 -23.45
CA GLU A 109 0.86 2.52 -24.89
C GLU A 109 0.11 3.82 -25.25
N ILE A 110 -0.52 4.46 -24.27
CA ILE A 110 -1.42 5.60 -24.51
C ILE A 110 -1.13 6.83 -23.68
N SER A 111 -0.35 6.72 -22.62
CA SER A 111 -0.02 7.85 -21.73
C SER A 111 1.26 8.55 -22.18
N ALA A 112 1.16 9.82 -22.55
CA ALA A 112 2.31 10.63 -22.89
C ALA A 112 3.31 10.77 -21.72
N TRP A 113 2.85 10.65 -20.47
CA TRP A 113 3.73 10.69 -19.30
C TRP A 113 4.53 9.42 -19.06
N LEU A 114 4.16 8.31 -19.72
CA LEU A 114 4.89 7.04 -19.70
C LEU A 114 5.71 6.80 -20.97
N GLU A 115 5.74 7.74 -21.89
CA GLU A 115 6.68 7.69 -23.00
C GLU A 115 8.11 7.62 -22.46
N LYS A 116 8.92 6.71 -23.03
CA LYS A 116 10.28 6.45 -22.54
C LYS A 116 11.31 7.48 -23.03
N ASP A 117 11.08 8.00 -24.23
CA ASP A 117 11.98 9.01 -24.81
C ASP A 117 11.87 10.31 -24.01
N ASN A 118 13.00 10.82 -23.55
CA ASN A 118 13.09 12.03 -22.71
C ASN A 118 12.28 12.02 -21.41
N ASN A 119 11.95 10.83 -20.88
CA ASN A 119 11.26 10.71 -19.58
C ASN A 119 12.18 11.07 -18.43
N ALA A 120 11.68 11.85 -17.47
CA ALA A 120 12.46 12.36 -16.35
C ALA A 120 13.03 11.30 -15.38
N TRP A 121 12.48 10.09 -15.39
CA TRP A 121 13.02 8.96 -14.62
C TRP A 121 14.09 8.16 -15.37
N LEU A 122 14.18 8.31 -16.69
CA LEU A 122 15.09 7.57 -17.57
C LEU A 122 16.21 8.46 -18.13
N THR A 123 15.95 9.76 -18.22
CA THR A 123 16.85 10.73 -18.84
C THR A 123 17.06 11.93 -17.90
N THR A 124 18.32 12.26 -17.62
CA THR A 124 18.62 13.45 -16.80
C THR A 124 18.09 14.72 -17.49
N GLY A 125 17.25 15.44 -16.78
CA GLY A 125 16.59 16.64 -17.31
C GLY A 125 15.44 16.36 -18.29
N GLY A 126 14.94 15.14 -18.30
CA GLY A 126 13.69 14.80 -19.02
C GLY A 126 12.51 15.68 -18.56
N ASP A 127 11.53 15.84 -19.42
CA ASP A 127 10.50 16.87 -19.29
C ASP A 127 9.11 16.36 -18.93
N HIS A 128 8.93 15.05 -18.72
CA HIS A 128 7.65 14.45 -18.34
C HIS A 128 7.83 13.22 -17.45
N GLY A 129 6.73 12.75 -16.84
CA GLY A 129 6.67 11.55 -16.01
C GLY A 129 7.00 11.78 -14.53
N TRP A 130 6.95 13.01 -14.05
CA TRP A 130 7.33 13.42 -12.70
C TRP A 130 6.67 12.55 -11.61
N GLU A 131 5.36 12.63 -11.39
CA GLU A 131 4.64 11.78 -10.42
C GLU A 131 3.91 10.61 -11.09
N GLU A 132 3.67 10.67 -12.40
CA GLU A 132 2.87 9.71 -13.13
C GLU A 132 3.56 8.36 -13.25
N VAL A 133 4.86 8.35 -13.53
CA VAL A 133 5.62 7.11 -13.61
C VAL A 133 5.58 6.34 -12.29
N PRO A 134 5.96 6.92 -11.13
CA PRO A 134 5.91 6.18 -9.88
C PRO A 134 4.49 5.83 -9.43
N TYR A 135 3.48 6.65 -9.71
CA TYR A 135 2.08 6.30 -9.46
C TYR A 135 1.66 5.03 -10.20
N TRP A 136 1.91 5.00 -11.51
CA TRP A 136 1.60 3.82 -12.31
C TRP A 136 2.44 2.62 -11.89
N LEU A 137 3.73 2.80 -11.72
CA LEU A 137 4.67 1.73 -11.41
C LEU A 137 4.37 1.07 -10.05
N LYS A 138 3.88 1.86 -9.06
CA LYS A 138 3.46 1.36 -7.75
C LYS A 138 2.37 0.28 -7.86
N GLY A 139 1.40 0.48 -8.75
CA GLY A 139 0.35 -0.51 -9.02
C GLY A 139 0.77 -1.57 -10.04
N TYR A 140 1.37 -1.16 -11.15
CA TYR A 140 1.78 -2.04 -12.23
C TYR A 140 2.84 -3.07 -11.78
N GLY A 141 3.84 -2.63 -11.02
CA GLY A 141 4.90 -3.51 -10.51
C GLY A 141 4.35 -4.57 -9.55
N ASN A 142 3.51 -4.17 -8.59
CA ASN A 142 2.91 -5.11 -7.65
C ASN A 142 1.98 -6.10 -8.37
N LEU A 143 1.20 -5.61 -9.34
CA LEU A 143 0.38 -6.47 -10.21
C LEU A 143 1.23 -7.50 -10.97
N ALA A 144 2.38 -7.06 -11.51
CA ALA A 144 3.33 -7.93 -12.21
C ALA A 144 3.85 -9.07 -11.32
N TYR A 145 4.23 -8.75 -10.09
CA TYR A 145 4.76 -9.72 -9.12
C TYR A 145 3.68 -10.68 -8.62
N ILE A 146 2.48 -10.19 -8.30
CA ILE A 146 1.36 -11.02 -7.82
C ILE A 146 0.90 -12.00 -8.91
N LEU A 147 0.79 -11.56 -10.15
CA LEU A 147 0.41 -12.42 -11.28
C LEU A 147 1.57 -13.26 -11.82
N ASN A 148 2.80 -12.98 -11.37
CA ASN A 148 4.04 -13.56 -11.92
C ASN A 148 4.10 -13.41 -13.44
N ASP A 149 3.74 -12.24 -13.97
CA ASP A 149 3.72 -11.96 -15.40
C ASP A 149 5.12 -11.52 -15.87
N PRO A 150 5.80 -12.34 -16.69
CA PRO A 150 7.20 -12.08 -17.03
C PRO A 150 7.41 -10.81 -17.86
N LYS A 151 6.43 -10.41 -18.68
CA LYS A 151 6.53 -9.18 -19.49
C LYS A 151 6.41 -7.94 -18.62
N MET A 152 5.42 -7.97 -17.72
CA MET A 152 5.24 -6.86 -16.79
C MET A 152 6.41 -6.74 -15.79
N ILE A 153 6.98 -7.87 -15.36
CA ILE A 153 8.18 -7.90 -14.51
C ILE A 153 9.38 -7.27 -15.22
N GLU A 154 9.59 -7.62 -16.49
CA GLU A 154 10.66 -7.05 -17.30
C GLU A 154 10.48 -5.54 -17.51
N GLU A 155 9.27 -5.09 -17.82
CA GLU A 155 8.94 -3.67 -17.93
C GLU A 155 9.16 -2.92 -16.62
N THR A 156 8.70 -3.49 -15.51
CA THR A 156 8.96 -2.93 -14.16
C THR A 156 10.45 -2.77 -13.90
N LYS A 157 11.23 -3.82 -14.20
CA LYS A 157 12.68 -3.80 -14.04
C LYS A 157 13.34 -2.71 -14.89
N TYR A 158 12.89 -2.52 -16.12
CA TYR A 158 13.39 -1.46 -17.00
C TYR A 158 13.29 -0.08 -16.33
N TRP A 159 12.14 0.25 -15.74
CA TRP A 159 11.95 1.51 -15.03
C TRP A 159 12.81 1.61 -13.77
N ILE A 160 12.92 0.54 -13.00
CA ILE A 160 13.77 0.50 -11.80
C ILE A 160 15.25 0.68 -12.15
N GLU A 161 15.73 0.10 -13.24
CA GLU A 161 17.11 0.34 -13.71
C GLU A 161 17.33 1.82 -14.08
N GLY A 162 16.34 2.50 -14.68
CA GLY A 162 16.38 3.95 -14.89
C GLY A 162 16.49 4.72 -13.57
N VAL A 163 15.71 4.33 -12.56
CA VAL A 163 15.81 4.93 -11.22
C VAL A 163 17.21 4.76 -10.63
N PHE A 164 17.81 3.57 -10.73
CA PHE A 164 19.19 3.36 -10.28
C PHE A 164 20.18 4.23 -11.04
N ALA A 165 19.99 4.42 -12.35
CA ALA A 165 20.85 5.25 -13.17
C ALA A 165 20.71 6.76 -12.86
N SER A 166 19.54 7.20 -12.35
CA SER A 166 19.25 8.60 -12.02
C SER A 166 19.95 9.11 -10.75
N ARG A 167 20.64 8.24 -9.99
CA ARG A 167 21.32 8.61 -8.75
C ARG A 167 22.38 9.68 -8.97
N GLN A 168 22.40 10.65 -8.06
CA GLN A 168 23.39 11.71 -8.03
C GLN A 168 24.46 11.47 -6.95
N PRO A 169 25.66 12.07 -7.09
CA PRO A 169 26.74 11.82 -6.14
C PRO A 169 26.45 12.19 -4.70
N ASP A 170 25.52 13.12 -4.46
CA ASP A 170 25.10 13.54 -3.12
C ASP A 170 24.00 12.69 -2.51
N GLY A 171 23.45 11.72 -3.27
CA GLY A 171 22.42 10.79 -2.82
C GLY A 171 21.02 11.09 -3.34
N TYR A 172 20.77 12.25 -3.93
CA TYR A 172 19.49 12.51 -4.59
C TYR A 172 19.29 11.58 -5.80
N PHE A 173 18.04 11.30 -6.17
CA PHE A 173 17.70 10.49 -7.35
C PHE A 173 16.40 10.97 -8.00
N GLY A 174 16.21 10.60 -9.26
CA GLY A 174 14.99 10.93 -10.00
C GLY A 174 14.87 12.38 -10.40
N PRO A 175 13.68 12.79 -10.88
CA PRO A 175 13.42 14.13 -11.39
C PRO A 175 13.36 15.19 -10.28
N VAL A 176 13.49 16.44 -10.70
CA VAL A 176 13.14 17.61 -9.90
C VAL A 176 11.65 17.93 -10.08
N ASN A 177 11.11 18.81 -9.22
CA ASN A 177 9.73 19.28 -9.35
C ASN A 177 9.50 19.95 -10.71
N GLU A 178 8.52 19.46 -11.47
CA GLU A 178 8.23 19.95 -12.84
C GLU A 178 7.82 21.44 -12.88
N ARG A 179 7.29 21.98 -11.77
CA ARG A 179 6.74 23.35 -11.72
C ARG A 179 7.81 24.40 -11.47
N ASN A 180 8.83 24.07 -10.69
CA ASN A 180 9.80 25.05 -10.22
C ASN A 180 11.27 24.63 -10.42
N GLY A 181 11.53 23.41 -10.89
CA GLY A 181 12.87 22.87 -11.11
C GLY A 181 13.68 22.59 -9.83
N LYS A 182 13.07 22.70 -8.65
CA LYS A 182 13.73 22.42 -7.38
C LYS A 182 13.71 20.92 -7.08
N ARG A 183 14.70 20.46 -6.35
CA ARG A 183 14.66 19.13 -5.70
C ARG A 183 13.57 19.13 -4.65
N GLU A 184 12.80 18.06 -4.62
CA GLU A 184 11.70 17.86 -3.69
C GLU A 184 11.62 16.39 -3.27
N LEU A 185 10.60 16.04 -2.47
CA LEU A 185 10.44 14.69 -1.95
C LEU A 185 9.22 13.96 -2.51
N TRP A 186 8.23 14.66 -3.11
CA TRP A 186 6.94 14.06 -3.39
C TRP A 186 6.99 12.89 -4.40
N ALA A 187 7.50 13.12 -5.59
CA ALA A 187 7.59 12.05 -6.60
C ALA A 187 8.48 10.89 -6.12
N GLN A 188 9.54 11.22 -5.38
CA GLN A 188 10.42 10.25 -4.76
C GLN A 188 9.72 9.43 -3.67
N MET A 189 8.83 10.02 -2.85
CA MET A 189 8.05 9.27 -1.86
C MET A 189 7.28 8.13 -2.51
N ILE A 190 6.67 8.37 -3.66
CA ILE A 190 5.94 7.34 -4.40
C ILE A 190 6.92 6.27 -4.94
N MET A 191 8.05 6.70 -5.51
CA MET A 191 9.05 5.79 -6.06
C MET A 191 9.70 4.91 -4.98
N LEU A 192 9.83 5.41 -3.74
CA LEU A 192 10.32 4.60 -2.61
C LEU A 192 9.43 3.38 -2.36
N TRP A 193 8.12 3.47 -2.56
CA TRP A 193 7.20 2.34 -2.46
C TRP A 193 7.44 1.31 -3.59
N CYS A 194 7.69 1.80 -4.81
CA CYS A 194 8.04 0.92 -5.93
C CYS A 194 9.35 0.17 -5.64
N LEU A 195 10.35 0.86 -5.09
CA LEU A 195 11.64 0.28 -4.73
C LEU A 195 11.51 -0.76 -3.61
N GLN A 196 10.67 -0.52 -2.60
CA GLN A 196 10.39 -1.48 -1.54
C GLN A 196 9.79 -2.77 -2.10
N SER A 197 8.76 -2.65 -2.94
CA SER A 197 8.14 -3.81 -3.60
C SER A 197 9.12 -4.55 -4.52
N TYR A 198 9.96 -3.81 -5.25
CA TYR A 198 11.02 -4.43 -6.06
C TYR A 198 12.04 -5.18 -5.20
N TYR A 199 12.44 -4.64 -4.05
CA TYR A 199 13.31 -5.33 -3.10
C TYR A 199 12.67 -6.59 -2.53
N GLU A 200 11.41 -6.52 -2.11
CA GLU A 200 10.67 -7.68 -1.61
C GLU A 200 10.64 -8.83 -2.62
N TYR A 201 10.50 -8.51 -3.91
CA TYR A 201 10.47 -9.48 -4.99
C TYR A 201 11.87 -10.00 -5.37
N SER A 202 12.86 -9.10 -5.52
CA SER A 202 14.16 -9.41 -6.14
C SER A 202 15.30 -9.62 -5.16
N GLN A 203 15.20 -9.08 -3.92
CA GLN A 203 16.26 -8.99 -2.93
C GLN A 203 17.50 -8.19 -3.42
N ASP A 204 17.30 -7.25 -4.36
CA ASP A 204 18.39 -6.45 -4.94
C ASP A 204 18.91 -5.41 -3.94
N GLN A 205 20.12 -5.61 -3.44
CA GLN A 205 20.73 -4.75 -2.42
C GLN A 205 20.95 -3.30 -2.88
N ARG A 206 20.94 -3.04 -4.18
CA ARG A 206 21.03 -1.67 -4.72
C ARG A 206 19.90 -0.78 -4.22
N VAL A 207 18.72 -1.35 -3.88
CA VAL A 207 17.61 -0.62 -3.27
C VAL A 207 17.99 -0.08 -1.90
N ILE A 208 18.57 -0.93 -1.05
CA ILE A 208 19.02 -0.52 0.29
C ILE A 208 20.07 0.59 0.19
N ASP A 209 21.04 0.43 -0.72
CA ASP A 209 22.10 1.43 -0.95
C ASP A 209 21.53 2.76 -1.46
N LEU A 210 20.61 2.72 -2.43
CA LEU A 210 19.96 3.92 -2.97
C LEU A 210 19.19 4.65 -1.88
N MET A 211 18.29 3.94 -1.18
CA MET A 211 17.46 4.53 -0.13
C MET A 211 18.29 5.10 1.02
N THR A 212 19.37 4.40 1.43
CA THR A 212 20.29 4.88 2.47
C THR A 212 20.94 6.21 2.07
N ASN A 213 21.44 6.30 0.85
CA ASN A 213 22.09 7.52 0.37
C ASN A 213 21.07 8.67 0.20
N TYR A 214 19.88 8.36 -0.29
CA TYR A 214 18.82 9.34 -0.42
C TYR A 214 18.37 9.90 0.93
N PHE A 215 18.19 9.07 1.94
CA PHE A 215 17.83 9.54 3.27
C PHE A 215 18.99 10.29 3.96
N LYS A 216 20.24 9.94 3.70
CA LYS A 216 21.37 10.78 4.11
C LYS A 216 21.35 12.16 3.45
N TRP A 217 20.99 12.24 2.16
CA TRP A 217 20.78 13.51 1.50
C TRP A 217 19.65 14.32 2.17
N GLN A 218 18.50 13.70 2.50
CA GLN A 218 17.40 14.40 3.19
C GLN A 218 17.85 14.97 4.55
N MET A 219 18.75 14.30 5.27
CA MET A 219 19.33 14.84 6.50
C MET A 219 20.08 16.14 6.29
N THR A 220 20.69 16.35 5.14
CA THR A 220 21.44 17.58 4.82
C THR A 220 20.57 18.76 4.41
N VAL A 221 19.31 18.52 4.03
CA VAL A 221 18.39 19.57 3.61
C VAL A 221 18.01 20.42 4.83
N PRO A 222 18.16 21.74 4.83
CA PRO A 222 17.74 22.60 5.94
C PRO A 222 16.24 22.47 6.22
N ASP A 223 15.83 22.63 7.47
CA ASP A 223 14.42 22.49 7.89
C ASP A 223 13.47 23.46 7.18
N ASP A 224 13.95 24.66 6.86
CA ASP A 224 13.19 25.69 6.12
C ASP A 224 13.07 25.43 4.62
N GLN A 225 13.77 24.41 4.10
CA GLN A 225 13.71 23.96 2.71
C GLN A 225 13.16 22.54 2.57
N LEU A 226 12.90 21.88 3.69
CA LEU A 226 12.39 20.51 3.73
C LEU A 226 10.87 20.52 3.70
N LEU A 227 10.27 19.75 2.80
CA LEU A 227 8.80 19.70 2.63
C LEU A 227 8.20 21.09 2.34
N GLU A 228 8.85 21.87 1.47
CA GLU A 228 8.43 23.24 1.14
C GLU A 228 7.22 23.25 0.21
N ASP A 229 7.16 22.34 -0.76
CA ASP A 229 6.06 22.25 -1.73
C ASP A 229 4.77 21.73 -1.09
N TYR A 230 3.63 22.13 -1.66
CA TYR A 230 2.29 21.81 -1.17
C TYR A 230 2.04 20.31 -1.00
N TRP A 231 2.49 19.49 -1.98
CA TRP A 231 2.25 18.04 -1.94
C TRP A 231 3.13 17.35 -0.90
N GLU A 232 4.42 17.61 -0.93
CA GLU A 232 5.34 17.01 0.02
C GLU A 232 5.07 17.46 1.47
N LYS A 233 4.68 18.73 1.65
CA LYS A 233 4.29 19.29 2.95
C LYS A 233 3.14 18.50 3.60
N SER A 234 2.17 18.10 2.80
CA SER A 234 1.01 17.35 3.29
C SER A 234 1.35 15.89 3.57
N ARG A 235 2.30 15.30 2.83
CA ARG A 235 2.50 13.85 2.68
C ARG A 235 3.76 13.30 3.38
N GLY A 236 4.33 14.03 4.30
CA GLY A 236 5.53 13.58 5.03
C GLY A 236 5.38 12.21 5.72
N GLY A 237 4.16 11.82 6.07
CA GLY A 237 3.87 10.50 6.63
C GLY A 237 4.29 9.34 5.73
N ASP A 238 4.19 9.47 4.41
CA ASP A 238 4.64 8.44 3.46
C ASP A 238 6.16 8.31 3.43
N ASN A 239 6.86 9.44 3.58
CA ASN A 239 8.30 9.41 3.72
C ASN A 239 8.72 8.69 5.02
N ILE A 240 8.01 8.94 6.14
CA ILE A 240 8.27 8.29 7.43
C ILE A 240 8.09 6.77 7.33
N ILE A 241 7.04 6.28 6.65
CA ILE A 241 6.85 4.84 6.44
C ILE A 241 8.05 4.23 5.71
N SER A 242 8.52 4.88 4.65
CA SER A 242 9.68 4.42 3.88
C SER A 242 10.99 4.47 4.69
N ILE A 243 11.13 5.48 5.57
CA ILE A 243 12.25 5.57 6.52
C ILE A 243 12.21 4.40 7.51
N TYR A 244 11.04 4.09 8.09
CA TYR A 244 10.91 2.96 9.01
C TYR A 244 11.12 1.61 8.30
N TRP A 245 10.68 1.47 7.07
CA TRP A 245 10.97 0.28 6.28
C TRP A 245 12.48 0.07 6.15
N LEU A 246 13.24 1.10 5.79
CA LEU A 246 14.70 0.98 5.69
C LEU A 246 15.36 0.76 7.06
N TYR A 247 14.87 1.43 8.12
CA TYR A 247 15.37 1.20 9.48
C TYR A 247 15.22 -0.26 9.91
N ASN A 248 14.10 -0.88 9.58
CA ASN A 248 13.89 -2.30 9.90
C ASN A 248 14.90 -3.23 9.22
N HIS A 249 15.37 -2.85 8.02
CA HIS A 249 16.38 -3.62 7.28
C HIS A 249 17.82 -3.35 7.77
N THR A 250 18.16 -2.09 8.03
CA THR A 250 19.56 -1.69 8.32
C THR A 250 19.84 -1.49 9.82
N GLY A 251 18.91 -0.95 10.58
CA GLY A 251 19.11 -0.53 11.96
C GLY A 251 19.86 0.79 12.12
N ASP A 252 20.03 1.57 11.06
CA ASP A 252 20.77 2.82 11.07
C ASP A 252 20.06 3.91 11.87
N ALA A 253 20.61 4.34 12.99
CA ALA A 253 19.96 5.23 13.94
C ALA A 253 19.58 6.60 13.35
N PHE A 254 20.35 7.13 12.37
CA PHE A 254 20.03 8.41 11.73
C PHE A 254 18.66 8.43 11.07
N LEU A 255 18.11 7.27 10.70
CA LEU A 255 16.79 7.15 10.10
C LEU A 255 15.68 7.56 11.07
N LEU A 256 15.83 7.27 12.35
CA LEU A 256 14.87 7.71 13.37
C LEU A 256 14.95 9.22 13.61
N GLU A 257 16.15 9.80 13.54
CA GLU A 257 16.34 11.25 13.60
C GLU A 257 15.72 11.94 12.37
N LEU A 258 15.86 11.32 11.19
CA LEU A 258 15.22 11.81 9.97
C LEU A 258 13.69 11.74 10.08
N ALA A 259 13.13 10.65 10.59
CA ALA A 259 11.67 10.52 10.78
C ALA A 259 11.12 11.64 11.69
N GLU A 260 11.83 11.97 12.79
CA GLU A 260 11.50 13.09 13.65
C GLU A 260 11.59 14.42 12.88
N LYS A 261 12.63 14.62 12.09
CA LYS A 261 12.79 15.82 11.25
C LYS A 261 11.65 15.98 10.25
N ILE A 262 11.26 14.91 9.57
CA ILE A 262 10.11 14.91 8.65
C ILE A 262 8.81 15.23 9.40
N HIS A 263 8.54 14.59 10.54
CA HIS A 263 7.36 14.86 11.36
C HIS A 263 7.25 16.34 11.78
N ARG A 264 8.35 16.96 12.20
CA ARG A 264 8.34 18.39 12.60
C ARG A 264 8.04 19.32 11.42
N ASN A 265 8.35 18.92 10.19
CA ASN A 265 8.23 19.76 9.01
C ASN A 265 6.98 19.44 8.15
N THR A 266 6.29 18.33 8.38
CA THR A 266 5.05 18.02 7.66
C THR A 266 3.85 18.83 8.19
N ALA A 267 2.72 18.76 7.49
CA ALA A 267 1.48 19.38 7.93
C ALA A 267 0.98 18.74 9.24
N ASP A 268 0.40 19.56 10.11
CA ASP A 268 -0.07 19.11 11.42
C ASP A 268 -1.43 18.40 11.33
N TRP A 269 -1.39 17.06 11.26
CA TRP A 269 -2.58 16.20 11.27
C TRP A 269 -3.07 15.83 12.67
N THR A 270 -2.56 16.47 13.73
CA THR A 270 -2.95 16.13 15.12
C THR A 270 -4.23 16.83 15.59
N LYS A 271 -4.70 17.84 14.87
CA LYS A 271 -5.86 18.65 15.29
C LYS A 271 -7.17 17.89 15.05
N SER A 272 -7.97 17.80 16.11
CA SER A 272 -9.27 17.11 16.09
C SER A 272 -10.45 17.96 15.60
N THR A 273 -10.24 19.25 15.34
CA THR A 273 -11.30 20.20 15.00
C THR A 273 -11.18 20.80 13.60
N SER A 274 -10.01 20.66 12.97
CA SER A 274 -9.75 21.19 11.63
C SER A 274 -8.72 20.33 10.91
N LEU A 275 -8.86 20.22 9.59
CA LEU A 275 -7.87 19.57 8.75
C LEU A 275 -6.77 20.58 8.34
N PRO A 276 -5.50 20.17 8.27
CA PRO A 276 -4.43 21.04 7.78
C PRO A 276 -4.51 21.24 6.27
N ASN A 277 -5.23 20.35 5.57
CA ASN A 277 -5.43 20.34 4.15
C ASN A 277 -6.82 19.79 3.84
N TRP A 278 -7.46 20.23 2.77
CA TRP A 278 -8.81 19.79 2.35
C TRP A 278 -8.82 19.09 0.99
N HIS A 279 -7.68 18.88 0.37
CA HIS A 279 -7.59 18.10 -0.86
C HIS A 279 -7.87 16.61 -0.57
N ASN A 280 -8.71 15.98 -1.38
CA ASN A 280 -9.18 14.61 -1.19
C ASN A 280 -8.06 13.63 -0.89
N VAL A 281 -7.07 13.56 -1.79
CA VAL A 281 -5.96 12.60 -1.70
C VAL A 281 -5.08 12.87 -0.48
N ASN A 282 -4.82 14.15 -0.17
CA ASN A 282 -4.05 14.51 1.01
C ASN A 282 -4.76 14.08 2.30
N ILE A 283 -6.08 14.17 2.36
CA ILE A 283 -6.86 13.71 3.51
C ILE A 283 -6.78 12.18 3.61
N ALA A 284 -7.09 11.47 2.52
CA ALA A 284 -7.14 10.00 2.48
C ALA A 284 -5.77 9.37 2.79
N GLN A 285 -4.68 10.01 2.37
CA GLN A 285 -3.32 9.52 2.51
C GLN A 285 -2.66 9.92 3.83
N CYS A 286 -2.99 11.09 4.37
CA CYS A 286 -2.17 11.70 5.42
C CYS A 286 -2.80 11.73 6.81
N PHE A 287 -4.09 11.42 6.97
CA PHE A 287 -4.71 11.34 8.30
C PHE A 287 -4.00 10.35 9.22
N ARG A 288 -3.29 9.36 8.67
CA ARG A 288 -2.53 8.34 9.39
C ARG A 288 -1.14 8.78 9.84
N GLU A 289 -0.67 9.96 9.43
CA GLU A 289 0.68 10.44 9.77
C GLU A 289 0.96 10.41 11.28
N PRO A 290 0.09 10.94 12.16
CA PRO A 290 0.35 10.87 13.59
C PRO A 290 0.44 9.43 14.13
N ALA A 291 -0.39 8.50 13.63
CA ALA A 291 -0.30 7.08 13.99
C ALA A 291 1.00 6.45 13.50
N THR A 292 1.49 6.85 12.32
CA THR A 292 2.79 6.42 11.82
C THR A 292 3.91 6.86 12.75
N TYR A 293 3.92 8.13 13.15
CA TYR A 293 4.93 8.65 14.07
C TYR A 293 4.80 8.10 15.50
N TYR A 294 3.59 7.73 15.94
CA TYR A 294 3.36 6.98 17.19
C TYR A 294 4.21 5.71 17.26
N MET A 295 4.49 5.06 16.13
CA MET A 295 5.30 3.83 16.12
C MET A 295 6.73 4.08 16.63
N GLN A 296 7.24 5.31 16.54
CA GLN A 296 8.53 5.68 17.11
C GLN A 296 8.41 6.22 18.55
N THR A 297 7.43 7.07 18.83
CA THR A 297 7.34 7.78 20.09
C THR A 297 6.65 7.00 21.20
N GLY A 298 5.71 6.12 20.85
CA GLY A 298 4.81 5.49 21.82
C GLY A 298 3.80 6.44 22.46
N ASP A 299 3.73 7.70 22.01
CA ASP A 299 2.78 8.66 22.53
C ASP A 299 1.36 8.36 22.01
N SER A 300 0.53 7.83 22.89
CA SER A 300 -0.86 7.48 22.58
C SER A 300 -1.71 8.66 22.08
N ALA A 301 -1.30 9.90 22.35
CA ALA A 301 -1.99 11.08 21.83
C ALA A 301 -1.85 11.16 20.30
N MET A 302 -0.71 10.75 19.74
CA MET A 302 -0.49 10.67 18.28
C MET A 302 -1.40 9.63 17.64
N LEU A 303 -1.47 8.41 18.18
CA LEU A 303 -2.40 7.40 17.68
C LEU A 303 -3.84 7.89 17.73
N LYS A 304 -4.26 8.46 18.89
CA LYS A 304 -5.60 9.01 19.05
C LYS A 304 -5.89 10.15 18.07
N ALA A 305 -4.88 10.93 17.70
CA ALA A 305 -5.05 12.02 16.73
C ALA A 305 -5.49 11.49 15.36
N SER A 306 -4.89 10.43 14.83
CA SER A 306 -5.32 9.80 13.57
C SER A 306 -6.78 9.33 13.62
N TYR A 307 -7.19 8.65 14.70
CA TYR A 307 -8.60 8.28 14.88
C TYR A 307 -9.53 9.50 14.96
N ASN A 308 -9.14 10.53 15.67
CA ASN A 308 -9.92 11.76 15.77
C ASN A 308 -10.09 12.45 14.42
N VAL A 309 -9.02 12.51 13.61
CA VAL A 309 -9.06 13.08 12.25
C VAL A 309 -9.94 12.22 11.34
N HIS A 310 -9.82 10.91 11.38
CA HIS A 310 -10.72 10.00 10.64
C HIS A 310 -12.19 10.22 11.04
N HIS A 311 -12.50 10.31 12.33
CA HIS A 311 -13.84 10.61 12.82
C HIS A 311 -14.31 12.02 12.43
N LEU A 312 -13.42 13.01 12.43
CA LEU A 312 -13.74 14.37 11.94
C LEU A 312 -14.14 14.33 10.46
N ILE A 313 -13.37 13.65 9.63
CA ILE A 313 -13.64 13.50 8.20
C ILE A 313 -15.00 12.82 7.98
N ARG A 314 -15.24 11.69 8.60
CA ARG A 314 -16.49 10.92 8.48
C ARG A 314 -17.71 11.72 8.95
N ARG A 315 -17.59 12.42 10.06
CA ARG A 315 -18.68 13.23 10.61
C ARG A 315 -18.99 14.46 9.74
N THR A 316 -17.97 15.07 9.13
CA THR A 316 -18.11 16.36 8.46
C THR A 316 -18.39 16.19 6.96
N PHE A 317 -17.74 15.21 6.32
CA PHE A 317 -17.77 15.02 4.87
C PHE A 317 -18.25 13.63 4.44
N GLY A 318 -18.50 12.72 5.37
CA GLY A 318 -18.84 11.32 5.12
C GLY A 318 -20.29 11.09 4.71
N GLN A 319 -20.80 11.84 3.75
CA GLN A 319 -22.18 11.72 3.25
C GLN A 319 -22.28 10.95 1.93
N VAL A 320 -21.17 10.56 1.36
CA VAL A 320 -21.11 9.80 0.11
C VAL A 320 -21.23 8.31 0.43
N PRO A 321 -22.15 7.56 -0.19
CA PRO A 321 -22.24 6.12 -0.01
C PRO A 321 -20.98 5.41 -0.47
N GLY A 322 -20.68 4.25 0.15
CA GLY A 322 -19.59 3.40 -0.27
C GLY A 322 -18.25 3.66 0.44
N GLY A 323 -18.30 4.15 1.68
CA GLY A 323 -17.14 4.24 2.56
C GLY A 323 -16.38 5.56 2.50
N MET A 324 -16.48 6.31 1.43
CA MET A 324 -15.72 7.55 1.25
C MET A 324 -16.43 8.77 1.82
N PHE A 325 -15.68 9.84 1.96
CA PHE A 325 -16.15 11.18 2.29
C PHE A 325 -16.29 12.02 1.00
N GLY A 326 -17.18 13.02 1.05
CA GLY A 326 -17.43 13.89 -0.09
C GLY A 326 -16.24 14.84 -0.33
N ALA A 327 -15.49 14.56 -1.39
CA ALA A 327 -14.44 15.43 -1.89
C ALA A 327 -14.11 15.08 -3.35
N ASP A 328 -14.55 15.92 -4.28
CA ASP A 328 -14.24 15.78 -5.70
C ASP A 328 -12.74 16.03 -5.98
N GLU A 329 -12.23 17.16 -5.63
CA GLU A 329 -10.83 17.52 -5.39
C GLU A 329 -10.67 17.93 -3.94
N ASN A 330 -11.69 18.62 -3.41
CA ASN A 330 -11.62 19.26 -2.10
C ASN A 330 -12.83 18.92 -1.24
N ALA A 331 -12.59 18.57 0.00
CA ALA A 331 -13.60 18.52 1.04
C ALA A 331 -13.96 19.96 1.46
N ARG A 332 -15.23 20.31 1.41
CA ARG A 332 -15.71 21.68 1.67
C ARG A 332 -16.51 21.75 2.95
N LEU A 333 -16.00 22.47 3.93
CA LEU A 333 -16.70 22.68 5.19
C LEU A 333 -18.06 23.39 4.95
N GLY A 334 -19.13 22.84 5.54
CA GLY A 334 -20.48 23.36 5.38
C GLY A 334 -21.18 22.95 4.08
N TYR A 335 -20.50 22.24 3.20
CA TYR A 335 -21.11 21.69 2.00
C TYR A 335 -21.66 20.29 2.29
N ILE A 336 -22.97 20.14 2.22
CA ILE A 336 -23.69 18.93 2.64
C ILE A 336 -24.52 18.29 1.51
N ASP A 337 -24.25 18.66 0.26
CA ASP A 337 -25.00 18.08 -0.87
C ASP A 337 -24.64 16.60 -1.06
N PRO A 338 -25.64 15.69 -1.03
CA PRO A 338 -25.40 14.25 -1.17
C PRO A 338 -24.96 13.84 -2.58
N ARG A 339 -24.92 14.76 -3.54
CA ARG A 339 -24.39 14.54 -4.90
C ARG A 339 -22.90 14.79 -4.99
N GLN A 340 -22.21 15.01 -3.88
CA GLN A 340 -20.77 15.22 -3.88
C GLN A 340 -20.04 14.09 -4.60
N GLY A 341 -18.98 14.47 -5.30
CA GLY A 341 -18.06 13.54 -5.94
C GLY A 341 -17.00 13.03 -5.01
N VAL A 342 -16.34 11.96 -5.44
CA VAL A 342 -15.16 11.39 -4.82
C VAL A 342 -14.13 11.18 -5.91
N GLU A 343 -12.93 11.70 -5.69
CA GLU A 343 -11.79 11.52 -6.59
C GLU A 343 -11.26 10.09 -6.50
N THR A 344 -10.94 9.48 -7.63
CA THR A 344 -10.47 8.09 -7.71
C THR A 344 -9.13 7.88 -7.01
N CYS A 345 -8.20 8.84 -7.05
CA CYS A 345 -6.97 8.74 -6.25
C CYS A 345 -7.28 8.59 -4.76
N GLY A 346 -8.25 9.35 -4.24
CA GLY A 346 -8.64 9.26 -2.84
C GLY A 346 -9.17 7.89 -2.44
N LEU A 347 -9.84 7.17 -3.37
CA LEU A 347 -10.33 5.81 -3.10
C LEU A 347 -9.17 4.85 -2.79
N VAL A 348 -8.19 4.80 -3.67
CA VAL A 348 -7.06 3.85 -3.54
C VAL A 348 -6.08 4.24 -2.43
N GLU A 349 -5.90 5.55 -2.18
CA GLU A 349 -5.06 6.01 -1.06
C GLU A 349 -5.75 5.81 0.30
N GLN A 350 -7.09 5.85 0.35
CA GLN A 350 -7.84 5.50 1.55
C GLN A 350 -7.70 3.99 1.86
N MET A 351 -7.85 3.13 0.84
CA MET A 351 -7.63 1.68 1.01
C MET A 351 -6.22 1.40 1.54
N ALA A 352 -5.18 1.99 0.93
CA ALA A 352 -3.79 1.83 1.38
C ALA A 352 -3.59 2.34 2.83
N SER A 353 -4.24 3.44 3.19
CA SER A 353 -4.18 3.96 4.57
C SER A 353 -4.84 3.03 5.58
N ASP A 354 -5.98 2.45 5.22
CA ASP A 354 -6.69 1.49 6.07
C ASP A 354 -5.87 0.21 6.28
N GLU A 355 -5.23 -0.29 5.24
CA GLU A 355 -4.33 -1.45 5.29
C GLU A 355 -3.12 -1.21 6.20
N ILE A 356 -2.51 -0.03 6.11
CA ILE A 356 -1.39 0.37 6.97
C ILE A 356 -1.85 0.52 8.43
N MET A 357 -2.97 1.18 8.66
CA MET A 357 -3.54 1.34 10.00
C MET A 357 -3.91 -0.01 10.61
N LEU A 358 -4.44 -0.94 9.82
CA LEU A 358 -4.70 -2.32 10.25
C LEU A 358 -3.41 -2.99 10.74
N CYS A 359 -2.33 -2.92 9.97
CA CYS A 359 -1.06 -3.52 10.35
C CYS A 359 -0.47 -2.89 11.63
N MET A 360 -0.56 -1.58 11.79
CA MET A 360 -0.05 -0.89 12.96
C MET A 360 -0.88 -1.15 14.22
N THR A 361 -2.21 -1.17 14.11
CA THR A 361 -3.12 -1.14 15.26
C THR A 361 -3.76 -2.48 15.59
N GLY A 362 -3.91 -3.36 14.60
CA GLY A 362 -4.69 -4.59 14.73
C GLY A 362 -6.20 -4.35 14.91
N ASP A 363 -6.67 -3.12 14.67
CA ASP A 363 -8.09 -2.77 14.83
C ASP A 363 -8.87 -3.20 13.57
N PRO A 364 -9.85 -4.11 13.69
CA PRO A 364 -10.62 -4.61 12.55
C PRO A 364 -11.46 -3.53 11.86
N MET A 365 -11.70 -2.39 12.52
CA MET A 365 -12.39 -1.25 11.90
C MET A 365 -11.72 -0.84 10.58
N TRP A 366 -10.41 -0.91 10.50
CA TRP A 366 -9.66 -0.55 9.29
C TRP A 366 -9.85 -1.55 8.16
N ALA A 367 -9.91 -2.84 8.49
CA ALA A 367 -10.24 -3.87 7.49
C ALA A 367 -11.68 -3.70 6.96
N GLU A 368 -12.65 -3.44 7.85
CA GLU A 368 -14.04 -3.20 7.47
C GLU A 368 -14.19 -1.97 6.57
N HIS A 369 -13.49 -0.88 6.91
CA HIS A 369 -13.53 0.35 6.11
C HIS A 369 -12.84 0.16 4.74
N CYS A 370 -11.70 -0.52 4.69
CA CYS A 370 -11.04 -0.89 3.44
C CYS A 370 -11.98 -1.69 2.53
N GLU A 371 -12.67 -2.72 3.05
CA GLU A 371 -13.65 -3.50 2.28
C GLU A 371 -14.86 -2.66 1.85
N GLU A 372 -15.32 -1.73 2.69
CA GLU A 372 -16.42 -0.83 2.31
C GLU A 372 -16.06 -0.01 1.08
N VAL A 373 -14.85 0.56 1.02
CA VAL A 373 -14.35 1.30 -0.14
C VAL A 373 -14.10 0.37 -1.33
N ALA A 374 -13.43 -0.75 -1.10
CA ALA A 374 -13.04 -1.70 -2.14
C ALA A 374 -14.23 -2.33 -2.85
N PHE A 375 -15.34 -2.59 -2.15
CA PHE A 375 -16.51 -3.26 -2.73
C PHE A 375 -17.59 -2.32 -3.23
N ASN A 376 -17.48 -1.03 -2.97
CA ASN A 376 -18.49 -0.05 -3.35
C ASN A 376 -17.91 1.09 -4.20
N SER A 377 -17.12 1.98 -3.59
CA SER A 377 -16.67 3.20 -4.26
C SER A 377 -15.64 2.91 -5.36
N TYR A 378 -14.68 2.04 -5.10
CA TYR A 378 -13.60 1.77 -6.06
C TYR A 378 -14.09 1.07 -7.34
N PRO A 379 -14.91 0.01 -7.31
CA PRO A 379 -15.47 -0.58 -8.52
C PRO A 379 -16.34 0.38 -9.33
N ALA A 380 -17.00 1.33 -8.66
CA ALA A 380 -17.80 2.34 -9.35
C ALA A 380 -16.94 3.34 -10.14
N ALA A 381 -15.67 3.49 -9.81
CA ALA A 381 -14.76 4.40 -10.50
C ALA A 381 -14.22 3.86 -11.83
N VAL A 382 -14.27 2.56 -12.05
CA VAL A 382 -13.72 1.89 -13.24
C VAL A 382 -14.79 1.19 -14.05
N MET A 383 -14.57 1.00 -15.34
CA MET A 383 -15.45 0.15 -16.17
C MET A 383 -15.29 -1.32 -15.78
N PRO A 384 -16.32 -2.17 -16.01
CA PRO A 384 -16.28 -3.59 -15.71
C PRO A 384 -15.15 -4.36 -16.43
N ASP A 385 -14.65 -3.85 -17.57
CA ASP A 385 -13.52 -4.39 -18.32
C ASP A 385 -12.18 -3.73 -17.98
N PHE A 386 -12.16 -2.79 -17.02
CA PHE A 386 -11.00 -2.02 -16.57
C PHE A 386 -10.28 -1.21 -17.67
N LYS A 387 -10.94 -0.91 -18.77
CA LYS A 387 -10.35 -0.13 -19.89
C LYS A 387 -10.56 1.37 -19.80
N ALA A 388 -11.37 1.83 -18.87
CA ALA A 388 -11.58 3.24 -18.60
C ALA A 388 -11.97 3.49 -17.15
N LEU A 389 -11.81 4.72 -16.71
CA LEU A 389 -12.15 5.14 -15.35
C LEU A 389 -12.83 6.52 -15.35
N ARG A 390 -13.48 6.84 -14.27
CA ARG A 390 -13.85 8.20 -13.91
C ARG A 390 -12.74 8.85 -13.12
N TYR A 391 -12.52 10.13 -13.32
CA TYR A 391 -11.75 10.92 -12.37
C TYR A 391 -12.51 11.08 -11.06
N ILE A 392 -13.80 11.51 -11.18
CA ILE A 392 -14.69 11.69 -10.05
C ILE A 392 -15.88 10.73 -10.19
N THR A 393 -16.18 10.04 -9.10
CA THR A 393 -17.36 9.18 -8.97
C THR A 393 -18.39 9.90 -8.10
N CYS A 394 -19.63 9.98 -8.59
CA CYS A 394 -20.74 10.62 -7.89
C CYS A 394 -21.86 9.61 -7.66
N PRO A 395 -21.92 8.95 -6.49
CA PRO A 395 -22.84 7.84 -6.24
C PRO A 395 -24.31 8.19 -6.38
N ASN A 396 -24.68 9.43 -6.13
CA ASN A 396 -26.07 9.91 -6.20
C ASN A 396 -26.42 10.62 -7.52
N HIS A 397 -25.58 10.51 -8.55
CA HIS A 397 -25.88 10.98 -9.89
C HIS A 397 -26.44 9.85 -10.75
N ALA A 398 -27.56 10.10 -11.41
CA ALA A 398 -28.20 9.13 -12.29
C ALA A 398 -27.47 8.95 -13.63
N ILE A 399 -26.71 9.94 -14.06
CA ILE A 399 -26.03 9.98 -15.34
C ILE A 399 -24.55 10.32 -15.13
N SER A 400 -23.68 9.56 -15.77
CA SER A 400 -22.26 9.84 -15.87
C SER A 400 -21.95 10.18 -17.32
N ASP A 401 -21.69 11.45 -17.59
CA ASP A 401 -21.40 11.97 -18.93
C ASP A 401 -20.37 13.12 -18.89
N SER A 402 -20.12 13.76 -20.02
CA SER A 402 -19.16 14.86 -20.16
C SER A 402 -19.72 16.23 -19.77
N LYS A 403 -20.96 16.32 -19.30
CA LYS A 403 -21.57 17.60 -18.93
C LYS A 403 -21.20 18.00 -17.50
N ASN A 404 -21.29 19.30 -17.23
CA ASN A 404 -21.17 19.81 -15.88
C ASN A 404 -22.49 19.63 -15.11
N HIS A 405 -22.45 18.85 -14.05
CA HIS A 405 -23.61 18.52 -13.20
C HIS A 405 -23.61 19.31 -11.88
N HIS A 406 -23.49 20.64 -11.93
CA HIS A 406 -23.64 21.49 -10.74
C HIS A 406 -25.00 21.33 -10.04
N PRO A 407 -25.08 21.60 -8.75
CA PRO A 407 -24.05 21.80 -7.75
C PRO A 407 -23.50 20.47 -7.24
N GLY A 408 -22.38 20.46 -6.63
CA GLY A 408 -21.85 19.31 -5.93
C GLY A 408 -20.51 18.82 -6.45
N ILE A 409 -20.06 19.37 -7.57
CA ILE A 409 -18.77 19.06 -8.17
C ILE A 409 -18.12 20.38 -8.56
N ASP A 410 -16.92 20.60 -8.08
CA ASP A 410 -16.17 21.81 -8.38
C ASP A 410 -15.43 21.71 -9.70
N ASN A 411 -15.01 20.51 -10.07
CA ASN A 411 -14.32 20.27 -11.32
C ASN A 411 -15.23 20.37 -12.52
N ARG A 412 -14.80 21.12 -13.50
CA ARG A 412 -15.51 21.32 -14.75
C ARG A 412 -15.10 20.26 -15.77
N GLY A 413 -16.05 19.85 -16.62
CA GLY A 413 -15.78 19.02 -17.77
C GLY A 413 -15.98 17.54 -17.55
N PRO A 414 -15.26 16.64 -18.26
CA PRO A 414 -15.62 15.24 -18.44
C PRO A 414 -15.24 14.31 -17.27
N PHE A 415 -15.06 14.84 -16.07
CA PHE A 415 -14.60 14.07 -14.92
C PHE A 415 -15.58 12.98 -14.45
N LEU A 416 -16.86 13.09 -14.80
CA LEU A 416 -17.85 12.07 -14.54
C LEU A 416 -17.95 11.01 -15.64
N SER A 417 -17.40 11.26 -16.83
CA SER A 417 -17.47 10.27 -17.91
C SER A 417 -16.40 9.21 -17.76
N MET A 418 -16.74 8.01 -18.23
CA MET A 418 -15.76 6.93 -18.33
C MET A 418 -14.80 7.23 -19.48
N ASN A 419 -13.53 7.44 -19.17
CA ASN A 419 -12.54 7.90 -20.11
C ASN A 419 -11.14 7.40 -19.73
N PRO A 420 -10.37 6.78 -20.63
CA PRO A 420 -9.00 6.35 -20.32
C PRO A 420 -8.03 7.53 -20.11
N PHE A 421 -8.40 8.73 -20.55
CA PHE A 421 -7.59 9.95 -20.46
C PHE A 421 -8.17 10.97 -19.46
N SER A 422 -8.92 10.51 -18.46
CA SER A 422 -9.69 11.40 -17.59
C SER A 422 -8.83 12.32 -16.72
N SER A 423 -7.60 11.92 -16.36
CA SER A 423 -6.66 12.76 -15.62
C SER A 423 -5.24 12.22 -15.60
N ARG A 424 -4.30 13.07 -15.22
CA ARG A 424 -2.90 12.69 -14.98
C ARG A 424 -2.76 11.74 -13.80
N CYS A 425 -3.21 12.16 -12.60
CA CYS A 425 -2.99 11.41 -11.37
C CYS A 425 -3.84 10.13 -11.32
N CYS A 426 -5.18 10.22 -11.42
CA CYS A 426 -6.07 9.07 -11.25
C CYS A 426 -5.85 7.98 -12.31
N GLN A 427 -5.56 8.37 -13.54
CA GLN A 427 -5.24 7.46 -14.63
C GLN A 427 -4.06 6.53 -14.28
N HIS A 428 -3.08 7.04 -13.56
CA HIS A 428 -1.89 6.31 -13.15
C HIS A 428 -2.06 5.66 -11.77
N ASN A 429 -2.58 6.40 -10.78
CA ASN A 429 -2.60 5.98 -9.38
C ASN A 429 -3.65 4.89 -9.06
N HIS A 430 -4.77 4.81 -9.82
CA HIS A 430 -5.81 3.81 -9.55
C HIS A 430 -5.28 2.36 -9.55
N ALA A 431 -4.17 2.13 -10.26
CA ALA A 431 -3.59 0.81 -10.47
C ALA A 431 -3.24 0.06 -9.16
N GLN A 432 -2.96 0.78 -8.07
CA GLN A 432 -2.52 0.17 -6.81
C GLN A 432 -3.63 -0.53 -6.02
N GLY A 433 -4.90 -0.16 -6.21
CA GLY A 433 -5.99 -0.57 -5.30
C GLY A 433 -6.11 -2.08 -5.13
N TRP A 434 -6.28 -2.86 -6.19
CA TRP A 434 -6.42 -4.31 -6.09
C TRP A 434 -5.12 -5.05 -5.77
N PRO A 435 -3.94 -4.67 -6.29
CA PRO A 435 -2.69 -5.25 -5.84
C PRO A 435 -2.47 -5.13 -4.33
N TYR A 436 -2.61 -3.95 -3.75
CA TYR A 436 -2.42 -3.73 -2.32
C TYR A 436 -3.48 -4.43 -1.47
N PHE A 437 -4.74 -4.40 -1.89
CA PHE A 437 -5.80 -5.20 -1.29
C PHE A 437 -5.43 -6.69 -1.24
N THR A 438 -4.88 -7.21 -2.33
CA THR A 438 -4.45 -8.62 -2.42
C THR A 438 -3.32 -8.94 -1.45
N GLU A 439 -2.35 -8.05 -1.30
CA GLU A 439 -1.21 -8.22 -0.39
C GLU A 439 -1.61 -8.23 1.09
N HIS A 440 -2.81 -7.74 1.42
CA HIS A 440 -3.34 -7.69 2.78
C HIS A 440 -4.39 -8.75 3.10
N LEU A 441 -4.65 -9.70 2.18
CA LEU A 441 -5.57 -10.84 2.44
C LEU A 441 -5.06 -11.78 3.53
N VAL A 442 -3.75 -11.96 3.60
CA VAL A 442 -3.08 -12.81 4.60
C VAL A 442 -1.88 -12.04 5.17
N LEU A 443 -1.83 -11.91 6.46
CA LEU A 443 -0.79 -11.19 7.19
C LEU A 443 -0.10 -12.14 8.17
N ALA A 444 1.19 -11.99 8.35
CA ALA A 444 1.91 -12.66 9.44
C ALA A 444 1.71 -11.91 10.75
N THR A 445 1.94 -12.59 11.87
CA THR A 445 1.92 -11.98 13.21
C THR A 445 3.28 -12.06 13.88
N PRO A 446 3.60 -11.18 14.84
CA PRO A 446 4.89 -11.21 15.53
C PRO A 446 5.20 -12.54 16.22
N ASP A 447 4.20 -13.27 16.66
CA ASP A 447 4.30 -14.59 17.33
C ASP A 447 4.34 -15.79 16.35
N ASN A 448 4.72 -15.56 15.09
CA ASN A 448 4.75 -16.55 14.01
C ASN A 448 3.40 -17.16 13.65
N GLY A 449 2.32 -16.45 13.92
CA GLY A 449 0.97 -16.79 13.49
C GLY A 449 0.60 -16.17 12.15
N VAL A 450 -0.66 -16.36 11.77
CA VAL A 450 -1.27 -15.85 10.54
C VAL A 450 -2.62 -15.24 10.86
N ALA A 451 -2.90 -14.07 10.28
CA ALA A 451 -4.17 -13.38 10.39
C ALA A 451 -4.79 -13.15 9.01
N THR A 452 -6.12 -13.21 8.94
CA THR A 452 -6.92 -12.81 7.78
C THR A 452 -7.96 -11.82 8.25
N ALA A 453 -7.87 -10.57 7.82
CA ALA A 453 -8.79 -9.51 8.21
C ALA A 453 -9.61 -8.98 7.02
N ILE A 454 -9.07 -9.09 5.83
CA ILE A 454 -9.72 -8.77 4.54
C ILE A 454 -9.95 -10.10 3.81
N TYR A 455 -11.11 -10.27 3.16
CA TYR A 455 -11.53 -11.58 2.69
C TYR A 455 -11.64 -11.70 1.17
N ALA A 456 -10.78 -12.53 0.60
CA ALA A 456 -10.92 -13.09 -0.74
C ALA A 456 -10.25 -14.46 -0.81
N ALA A 457 -10.59 -15.25 -1.83
CA ALA A 457 -9.96 -16.54 -2.04
C ALA A 457 -8.49 -16.36 -2.49
N CYS A 458 -7.58 -17.01 -1.79
CA CYS A 458 -6.15 -16.96 -2.10
C CYS A 458 -5.41 -18.17 -1.53
N LYS A 459 -4.16 -18.32 -1.97
CA LYS A 459 -3.13 -19.17 -1.35
C LYS A 459 -2.00 -18.27 -0.90
N ALA A 460 -1.50 -18.47 0.31
CA ALA A 460 -0.29 -17.83 0.81
C ALA A 460 0.83 -18.86 0.93
N THR A 461 2.04 -18.51 0.51
CA THR A 461 3.23 -19.37 0.53
C THR A 461 4.37 -18.71 1.29
#